data_c113bf421424e4d8dacd6774fc598bcf
#
_entry.id   c113bf421424e4d8dacd6774fc598bcf
#
_cell.length_a   1.000
_cell.length_b   1.000
_cell.length_c   1.000
_cell.angle_alpha   90.00
_cell.angle_beta   90.00
_cell.angle_gamma   90.00
#
_symmetry.space_group_name_H-M   'P 1'
#
loop_
_entity.id
_entity.type
_entity.pdbx_description
1 polymer ?
#
loop_
_entity_poly.entity_id
_entity_poly.type
_entity_poly.pdbx_seq_one_letter_code
_entity_poly.pdbx_strand_id
1 'polypeptide(L)' 'MSSQNMSLDEAYRILNLDPKKKYTKDEVLQSYKKIMKKIHPDRSPELNNIATLVNEAKENVIKNIS' A
#
# COMPACT_ATOMS: atom_id res chain seq x y z
N MET A 1 15.07 -13.44 -4.01
CA MET A 1 14.59 -13.25 -3.23
C MET A 1 13.72 -12.35 -3.30
N SER A 2 12.98 -12.32 -2.77
CA SER A 2 12.00 -11.51 -3.06
C SER A 2 12.15 -10.25 -2.38
N SER A 3 11.68 -9.26 -2.95
CA SER A 3 11.62 -7.98 -2.36
C SER A 3 10.56 -7.95 -1.31
N GLN A 4 9.96 -9.07 -1.01
CA GLN A 4 8.86 -9.06 -0.16
C GLN A 4 9.26 -9.25 1.22
N ASN A 5 10.07 -8.42 1.81
CA ASN A 5 10.39 -8.46 3.21
C ASN A 5 9.52 -7.54 4.01
N MET A 6 8.55 -6.96 3.38
CA MET A 6 7.62 -6.05 4.04
C MET A 6 6.76 -6.83 5.02
N SER A 7 6.76 -6.42 6.29
CA SER A 7 5.87 -7.02 7.27
C SER A 7 4.47 -6.50 7.08
N LEU A 8 3.50 -7.20 7.65
CA LEU A 8 2.11 -6.77 7.54
C LEU A 8 1.90 -5.42 8.21
N ASP A 9 2.52 -5.20 9.36
CA ASP A 9 2.44 -3.91 10.05
C ASP A 9 2.96 -2.80 9.14
N GLU A 10 4.07 -3.06 8.49
CA GLU A 10 4.66 -2.09 7.61
C GLU A 10 3.73 -1.78 6.44
N ALA A 11 3.09 -2.82 5.90
CA ALA A 11 2.15 -2.64 4.80
C ALA A 11 0.99 -1.73 5.19
N TYR A 12 0.44 -1.93 6.38
CA TYR A 12 -0.62 -1.05 6.87
C TYR A 12 -0.15 0.39 6.98
N ARG A 13 1.05 0.58 7.52
CA ARG A 13 1.59 1.93 7.70
C ARG A 13 1.84 2.64 6.38
N ILE A 14 2.32 1.89 5.40
CA ILE A 14 2.54 2.46 4.08
C ILE A 14 1.23 2.99 3.51
N LEU A 15 0.13 2.30 3.77
CA LEU A 15 -1.18 2.72 3.31
C LEU A 15 -1.84 3.72 4.25
N ASN A 16 -1.10 4.16 5.29
CA ASN A 16 -1.63 5.10 6.25
C ASN A 16 -2.79 4.50 7.04
N LEU A 17 -2.72 3.22 7.29
CA LEU A 17 -3.74 2.50 8.05
C LEU A 17 -3.16 2.02 9.37
N ASP A 18 -4.02 1.81 10.36
CA ASP A 18 -3.61 1.33 11.66
C ASP A 18 -3.55 -0.20 11.65
N PRO A 19 -2.38 -0.81 11.90
CA PRO A 19 -2.29 -2.27 11.86
C PRO A 19 -3.13 -2.96 12.94
N LYS A 20 -3.56 -2.23 13.95
CA LYS A 20 -4.37 -2.80 15.00
C LYS A 20 -5.86 -2.77 14.70
N LYS A 21 -6.25 -2.05 13.67
CA LYS A 21 -7.66 -1.95 13.29
C LYS A 21 -7.97 -2.90 12.16
N LYS A 22 -9.24 -3.19 12.00
CA LYS A 22 -9.69 -4.03 10.90
C LYS A 22 -10.28 -3.16 9.81
N TYR A 23 -10.00 -3.54 8.58
CA TYR A 23 -10.47 -2.77 7.42
C TYR A 23 -11.10 -3.72 6.41
N THR A 24 -12.02 -3.20 5.63
CA THR A 24 -12.56 -3.95 4.51
C THR A 24 -11.67 -3.75 3.30
N LYS A 25 -11.84 -4.61 2.31
CA LYS A 25 -11.08 -4.48 1.08
C LYS A 25 -11.31 -3.11 0.45
N ASP A 26 -12.56 -2.63 0.47
CA ASP A 26 -12.89 -1.33 -0.11
C ASP A 26 -12.13 -0.21 0.59
N GLU A 27 -12.04 -0.27 1.91
CA GLU A 27 -11.32 0.75 2.66
C GLU A 27 -9.84 0.76 2.30
N VAL A 28 -9.26 -0.42 2.15
CA VAL A 28 -7.86 -0.54 1.77
C VAL A 28 -7.64 0.05 0.38
N LEU A 29 -8.53 -0.27 -0.55
CA LEU A 29 -8.40 0.25 -1.91
C LEU A 29 -8.57 1.75 -1.96
N GLN A 30 -9.44 2.32 -1.13
CA GLN A 30 -9.59 3.76 -1.08
C GLN A 30 -8.33 4.44 -0.59
N SER A 31 -7.71 3.89 0.46
CA SER A 31 -6.45 4.43 0.94
C SER A 31 -5.37 4.36 -0.14
N TYR A 32 -5.31 3.23 -0.82
CA TYR A 32 -4.35 3.05 -1.90
C TYR A 32 -4.56 4.11 -2.99
N LYS A 33 -5.79 4.32 -3.40
CA LYS A 33 -6.09 5.29 -4.46
C LYS A 33 -5.73 6.70 -4.05
N LYS A 34 -5.99 7.05 -2.80
CA LYS A 34 -5.63 8.39 -2.30
C LYS A 34 -4.12 8.62 -2.38
N ILE A 35 -3.35 7.63 -1.97
CA ILE A 35 -1.91 7.75 -2.00
C ILE A 35 -1.42 7.84 -3.44
N MET A 36 -1.95 7.01 -4.32
CA MET A 36 -1.51 7.02 -5.70
C MET A 36 -1.81 8.35 -6.38
N LYS A 37 -2.91 8.99 -6.00
CA LYS A 37 -3.22 10.31 -6.53
C LYS A 37 -2.19 11.35 -6.10
N LYS A 38 -1.68 11.21 -4.88
CA LYS A 38 -0.72 12.19 -4.36
C LYS A 38 0.65 12.06 -4.99
N ILE A 39 1.07 10.84 -5.30
CA ILE A 39 2.44 10.64 -5.79
C ILE A 39 2.57 10.79 -7.30
N HIS A 40 1.49 10.63 -8.04
CA HIS A 40 1.49 10.86 -9.51
C HIS A 40 2.72 10.27 -10.20
N PRO A 41 2.89 8.94 -10.15
CA PRO A 41 4.12 8.32 -10.68
C PRO A 41 4.34 8.59 -12.18
N ASP A 42 3.29 8.88 -12.90
CA ASP A 42 3.41 9.17 -14.32
C ASP A 42 4.17 10.46 -14.57
N ARG A 43 4.07 11.40 -13.64
CA ARG A 43 4.72 12.69 -13.80
C ARG A 43 6.11 12.73 -13.19
N SER A 44 6.35 11.90 -12.22
CA SER A 44 7.61 11.90 -11.49
C SER A 44 8.19 10.51 -11.48
N PRO A 45 9.03 10.18 -12.45
CA PRO A 45 9.59 8.82 -12.53
C PRO A 45 10.30 8.37 -11.27
N GLU A 46 10.89 9.31 -10.52
CA GLU A 46 11.57 8.93 -9.29
C GLU A 46 10.59 8.46 -8.21
N LEU A 47 9.30 8.73 -8.37
CA LEU A 47 8.30 8.25 -7.43
C LEU A 47 7.79 6.85 -7.80
N ASN A 48 8.29 6.29 -8.87
CA ASN A 48 7.88 4.97 -9.32
C ASN A 48 8.17 3.92 -8.25
N ASN A 49 9.29 4.04 -7.54
CA ASN A 49 9.62 3.10 -6.48
C ASN A 49 8.61 3.18 -5.34
N ILE A 50 8.15 4.38 -5.03
CA ILE A 50 7.14 4.56 -3.99
C ILE A 50 5.82 3.95 -4.44
N ALA A 51 5.46 4.15 -5.70
CA ALA A 51 4.24 3.57 -6.23
C ALA A 51 4.27 2.05 -6.16
N THR A 52 5.41 1.45 -6.49
CA THR A 52 5.57 0.01 -6.40
C THR A 52 5.41 -0.46 -4.96
N LEU A 53 6.01 0.26 -4.03
CA LEU A 53 5.94 -0.08 -2.63
C LEU A 53 4.50 0.00 -2.11
N VAL A 54 3.78 1.05 -2.50
CA VAL A 54 2.39 1.23 -2.10
C VAL A 54 1.53 0.11 -2.67
N ASN A 55 1.80 -0.29 -3.91
CA ASN A 55 1.06 -1.37 -4.54
C ASN A 55 1.30 -2.70 -3.82
N GLU A 56 2.54 -2.97 -3.44
CA GLU A 56 2.87 -4.19 -2.70
C GLU A 56 2.20 -4.19 -1.33
N ALA A 57 2.19 -3.04 -0.67
CA ALA A 57 1.51 -2.92 0.61
C ALA A 57 0.03 -3.22 0.48
N LYS A 58 -0.60 -2.68 -0.55
CA LYS A 58 -2.01 -2.92 -0.81
C LYS A 58 -2.26 -4.42 -0.97
N GLU A 59 -1.44 -5.09 -1.76
CA GLU A 59 -1.63 -6.51 -2.01
C GLU A 59 -1.45 -7.33 -0.74
N ASN A 60 -0.47 -6.99 0.07
CA ASN A 60 -0.23 -7.69 1.32
C ASN A 60 -1.41 -7.55 2.27
N VAL A 61 -1.94 -6.35 2.41
CA VAL A 61 -3.07 -6.13 3.29
C VAL A 61 -4.31 -6.84 2.80
N ILE A 62 -4.59 -6.74 1.50
CA ILE A 62 -5.77 -7.40 0.93
C ILE A 62 -5.67 -8.91 1.10
N LYS A 63 -4.49 -9.46 0.90
CA LYS A 63 -4.28 -10.89 1.07
C LYS A 63 -4.57 -11.32 2.51
N ASN A 64 -4.24 -10.47 3.47
CA ASN A 64 -4.46 -10.77 4.87
C ASN A 64 -5.94 -10.73 5.25
N ILE A 65 -6.70 -9.84 4.67
CA ILE A 65 -8.10 -9.66 5.04
C ILE A 65 -9.08 -10.44 4.18
N SER A 66 -8.61 -11.06 3.10
CA SER A 66 -9.52 -11.82 2.23
C SER A 66 -9.57 -13.30 2.55
#